data_5bb4792d591f6729be071bbebc327e4a
#
_entry.id   5bb4792d591f6729be071bbebc327e4a
#
_cell.length_a   1.000
_cell.length_b   1.000
_cell.length_c   1.000
_cell.angle_alpha   90.00
_cell.angle_beta   90.00
_cell.angle_gamma   90.00
#
_symmetry.space_group_name_H-M   'P 1'
#
loop_
_entity.id
_entity.type
_entity.pdbx_description
1 polymer ?
#
loop_
_entity_poly.entity_id
_entity_poly.type
_entity_poly.pdbx_seq_one_letter_code
_entity_poly.pdbx_strand_id
1 'polypeptide(L)' 'MANTTQRQIALQSSLKLVLEWGNSCNKCLTLKELVSITNVMGDYIESGYSKEIGDRLEKIQDYLDNKEFPKND' A
#
# COMPACT_ATOMS: atom_id res chain seq x y z
N MET A 1 -5.54 1.90 -23.36
CA MET A 1 -6.36 1.74 -22.15
C MET A 1 -5.73 0.70 -21.24
N ALA A 2 -5.65 0.98 -19.95
CA ALA A 2 -5.20 -0.02 -19.00
C ALA A 2 -6.14 -1.20 -19.05
N ASN A 3 -5.58 -2.40 -19.17
CA ASN A 3 -6.38 -3.62 -19.17
C ASN A 3 -6.94 -3.81 -17.75
N THR A 4 -8.26 -3.83 -17.63
CA THR A 4 -8.94 -3.98 -16.34
C THR A 4 -8.48 -5.23 -15.60
N THR A 5 -8.25 -6.33 -16.33
CA THR A 5 -7.77 -7.57 -15.75
C THR A 5 -6.37 -7.41 -15.15
N GLN A 6 -5.47 -6.71 -15.85
CA GLN A 6 -4.12 -6.44 -15.34
C GLN A 6 -4.18 -5.56 -14.10
N ARG A 7 -5.05 -4.57 -14.09
CA ARG A 7 -5.23 -3.70 -12.92
C ARG A 7 -5.76 -4.49 -11.73
N GLN A 8 -6.73 -5.37 -11.94
CA GLN A 8 -7.26 -6.21 -10.87
C GLN A 8 -6.20 -7.15 -10.30
N ILE A 9 -5.37 -7.76 -11.16
CA ILE A 9 -4.28 -8.62 -10.72
C ILE A 9 -3.27 -7.83 -9.89
N ALA A 10 -2.90 -6.63 -10.37
CA ALA A 10 -1.97 -5.77 -9.64
C ALA A 10 -2.52 -5.37 -8.27
N LEU A 11 -3.81 -5.02 -8.20
CA LEU A 11 -4.44 -4.65 -6.92
C LEU A 11 -4.53 -5.83 -5.96
N GLN A 12 -4.87 -7.01 -6.45
CA GLN A 12 -4.92 -8.21 -5.61
C GLN A 12 -3.54 -8.59 -5.07
N SER A 13 -2.52 -8.52 -5.92
CA SER A 13 -1.14 -8.80 -5.51
C SER A 13 -0.66 -7.78 -4.49
N SER A 14 -0.94 -6.49 -4.71
CA SER A 14 -0.54 -5.44 -3.78
C SER A 14 -1.27 -5.54 -2.45
N LEU A 15 -2.56 -5.88 -2.47
CA LEU A 15 -3.34 -6.06 -1.24
C LEU A 15 -2.72 -7.17 -0.38
N LYS A 16 -2.37 -8.29 -0.99
CA LYS A 16 -1.73 -9.39 -0.28
C LYS A 16 -0.42 -8.96 0.36
N LEU A 17 0.42 -8.25 -0.40
CA LEU A 17 1.71 -7.76 0.11
C LEU A 17 1.52 -6.76 1.25
N VAL A 18 0.55 -5.86 1.14
CA VAL A 18 0.27 -4.87 2.18
C VAL A 18 -0.23 -5.55 3.45
N LEU A 19 -1.09 -6.55 3.33
CA LEU A 19 -1.58 -7.29 4.49
C LEU A 19 -0.44 -8.05 5.18
N GLU A 20 0.42 -8.69 4.43
CA GLU A 20 1.59 -9.40 4.99
C GLU A 20 2.53 -8.42 5.69
N TRP A 21 2.79 -7.27 5.06
CA TRP A 21 3.62 -6.24 5.64
C TRP A 21 3.00 -5.69 6.93
N GLY A 22 1.72 -5.39 6.93
CA GLY A 22 1.02 -4.89 8.11
C GLY A 22 1.08 -5.86 9.27
N ASN A 23 0.89 -7.14 8.99
CA ASN A 23 0.97 -8.18 10.01
C ASN A 23 2.40 -8.31 10.56
N SER A 24 3.41 -8.26 9.69
CA SER A 24 4.81 -8.35 10.10
C SER A 24 5.23 -7.18 10.99
N CYS A 25 4.69 -6.01 10.74
CA CYS A 25 5.04 -4.79 11.48
C CYS A 25 4.09 -4.51 12.65
N ASN A 26 3.10 -5.36 12.89
CA ASN A 26 2.06 -5.16 13.91
C ASN A 26 1.32 -3.83 13.75
N LYS A 27 1.06 -3.42 12.51
CA LYS A 27 0.37 -2.19 12.22
C LYS A 27 -1.11 -2.46 11.94
N CYS A 28 -1.99 -1.80 12.71
CA CYS A 28 -3.42 -1.83 12.48
C CYS A 28 -3.80 -0.71 11.52
N LEU A 29 -4.06 -1.06 10.27
CA LEU A 29 -4.42 -0.08 9.25
C LEU A 29 -5.94 0.06 9.17
N THR A 30 -6.42 1.29 9.00
CA THR A 30 -7.82 1.52 8.68
C THR A 30 -8.09 1.11 7.24
N LEU A 31 -9.37 0.95 6.88
CA LEU A 31 -9.74 0.61 5.51
C LEU A 31 -9.26 1.66 4.52
N LYS A 32 -9.34 2.93 4.88
CA LYS A 32 -8.85 4.01 4.00
C LYS A 32 -7.36 3.91 3.77
N GLU A 33 -6.61 3.65 4.83
CA GLU A 33 -5.16 3.49 4.74
C GLU A 33 -4.80 2.29 3.89
N LEU A 34 -5.48 1.17 4.11
CA LEU A 34 -5.26 -0.05 3.35
C LEU A 34 -5.51 0.18 1.85
N VAL A 35 -6.63 0.82 1.51
CA VAL A 35 -6.96 1.12 0.11
C VAL A 35 -5.92 2.06 -0.51
N SER A 36 -5.51 3.09 0.21
CA SER A 36 -4.52 4.06 -0.30
C SER A 36 -3.18 3.39 -0.59
N ILE A 37 -2.68 2.58 0.34
CA ILE A 37 -1.41 1.88 0.19
C ILE A 37 -1.52 0.85 -0.95
N THR A 38 -2.62 0.13 -1.02
CA THR A 38 -2.86 -0.86 -2.06
C THR A 38 -2.85 -0.23 -3.44
N ASN A 39 -3.46 0.95 -3.59
CA ASN A 39 -3.46 1.66 -4.88
C ASN A 39 -2.06 2.06 -5.31
N VAL A 40 -1.24 2.59 -4.41
CA VAL A 40 0.13 2.98 -4.74
C VAL A 40 0.96 1.76 -5.08
N MET A 41 0.84 0.69 -4.32
CA MET A 41 1.55 -0.57 -4.61
C MET A 41 1.07 -1.19 -5.92
N GLY A 42 -0.22 -1.07 -6.22
CA GLY A 42 -0.77 -1.52 -7.51
C GLY A 42 -0.16 -0.77 -8.67
N ASP A 43 0.00 0.54 -8.54
CA ASP A 43 0.67 1.37 -9.56
C ASP A 43 2.12 0.93 -9.74
N TYR A 44 2.82 0.65 -8.65
CA TYR A 44 4.18 0.13 -8.69
C TYR A 44 4.26 -1.20 -9.45
N ILE A 45 3.38 -2.14 -9.14
CA ILE A 45 3.38 -3.47 -9.77
C ILE A 45 3.06 -3.34 -11.26
N GLU A 46 2.11 -2.47 -11.61
CA GLU A 46 1.66 -2.32 -12.99
C GLU A 46 2.65 -1.57 -13.85
N SER A 47 3.27 -0.51 -13.34
CA SER A 47 4.08 0.43 -14.13
C SER A 47 5.56 0.45 -13.74
N GLY A 48 5.94 -0.24 -12.68
CA GLY A 48 7.29 -0.21 -12.16
C GLY A 48 7.56 1.04 -11.32
N TYR A 49 8.78 1.17 -10.82
CA TYR A 49 9.17 2.29 -9.97
C TYR A 49 9.32 3.56 -10.77
N SER A 50 8.81 4.65 -10.23
CA SER A 50 9.02 6.00 -10.75
C SER A 50 9.22 6.95 -9.58
N LYS A 51 9.74 8.15 -9.87
CA LYS A 51 9.92 9.17 -8.83
C LYS A 51 8.58 9.53 -8.18
N GLU A 52 7.53 9.64 -8.98
CA GLU A 52 6.19 9.95 -8.48
C GLU A 52 5.69 8.89 -7.51
N ILE A 53 5.87 7.62 -7.85
CA ILE A 53 5.49 6.52 -6.96
C ILE A 53 6.34 6.53 -5.70
N GLY A 54 7.65 6.77 -5.84
CA GLY A 54 8.55 6.90 -4.70
C GLY A 54 8.13 8.01 -3.75
N ASP A 55 7.76 9.18 -4.29
CA ASP A 55 7.30 10.31 -3.48
C ASP A 55 6.01 9.97 -2.74
N ARG A 56 5.07 9.26 -3.39
CA ARG A 56 3.82 8.83 -2.77
C ARG A 56 4.08 7.82 -1.65
N LEU A 57 4.97 6.86 -1.87
CA LEU A 57 5.35 5.89 -0.85
C LEU A 57 6.01 6.57 0.35
N GLU A 58 6.88 7.54 0.10
CA GLU A 58 7.54 8.30 1.16
C GLU A 58 6.52 9.05 2.03
N LYS A 59 5.53 9.70 1.40
CA LYS A 59 4.47 10.38 2.13
C LYS A 59 3.66 9.42 3.00
N ILE A 60 3.36 8.25 2.47
CA ILE A 60 2.64 7.24 3.22
C ILE A 60 3.50 6.74 4.39
N GLN A 61 4.78 6.52 4.15
CA GLN A 61 5.71 6.08 5.19
C GLN A 61 5.80 7.11 6.31
N ASP A 62 5.95 8.39 5.97
CA ASP A 62 5.99 9.46 6.95
C ASP A 62 4.70 9.54 7.77
N TYR A 63 3.56 9.40 7.11
CA TYR A 63 2.27 9.37 7.79
C TYR A 63 2.20 8.23 8.79
N LEU A 64 2.61 7.03 8.39
CA LEU A 64 2.56 5.85 9.25
C LEU A 64 3.56 5.93 10.40
N ASP A 65 4.75 6.50 10.15
CA ASP A 65 5.76 6.67 11.19
C ASP A 65 5.32 7.64 12.28
N ASN A 66 4.50 8.62 11.93
CA ASN A 66 4.00 9.62 12.88
C ASN A 66 2.66 9.25 13.49
N LYS A 67 2.02 8.20 12.99
CA LYS A 67 0.72 7.76 13.49
C LYS A 67 0.89 6.85 14.69
N GLU A 68 0.08 7.08 15.73
CA GLU A 68 -0.01 6.16 16.85
C GLU A 68 -0.93 5.00 16.48
N PHE A 69 -0.41 3.78 16.59
CA PHE A 69 -1.20 2.59 16.36
C PHE A 69 -1.72 2.05 17.69
N PRO A 70 -2.96 1.53 17.73
CA PRO A 70 -3.46 0.89 18.95
C PRO A 70 -2.53 -0.25 19.35
N LYS A 71 -2.20 -0.30 20.63
CA LYS A 71 -1.41 -1.41 21.17
C LYS A 71 -2.31 -2.62 21.29
N ASN A 72 -1.93 -3.70 20.68
CA ASN A 72 -2.57 -4.98 20.90
C ASN A 72 -1.96 -5.60 22.13
N ASP A 73 -2.75 -5.61 23.18
CA ASP A 73 -2.36 -6.33 24.39
C ASP A 73 -2.71 -7.81 24.26
#